data_33ee3b1de094379903804e41bfc59db1
#
_entry.id   33ee3b1de094379903804e41bfc59db1
#
_cell.length_a   1.000
_cell.length_b   1.000
_cell.length_c   1.000
_cell.angle_alpha   90.00
_cell.angle_beta   90.00
_cell.angle_gamma   90.00
#
_symmetry.space_group_name_H-M   'P 1'
#
loop_
_entity.id
_entity.type
_entity.pdbx_description
1 polymer ?
#
loop_
_entity_poly.entity_id
_entity_poly.type
_entity_poly.pdbx_seq_one_letter_code
_entity_poly.pdbx_strand_id
1 'polypeptide(L)'
;LVDMSDQEWASDTDAAYVDESQGTIGFPYTTEAVGLAYNKDILDKAGIDPSTLTGPDAIKEAFETIDSKKDELGLTAVVGYAAEPVNLYWSTGNHLFANYIDAGLDRDDTTYIDMLNDGGKVDEDRLTDFANFVGLLNQYSDPALLVSGTYDQQILNFSSGKYAFVTQGSWIGATMTGDDADAYKEAGNFE
;
A
#
# COMPACT_ATOMS: atom_id res chain seq x y z
N LEU A 1 -12.03 -9.88 27.38
CA LEU A 1 -12.67 -9.00 26.41
C LEU A 1 -14.13 -8.82 26.75
N VAL A 2 -14.77 -7.75 26.29
CA VAL A 2 -16.19 -7.48 26.50
C VAL A 2 -16.93 -7.83 25.23
N ASP A 3 -17.94 -8.68 25.34
CA ASP A 3 -18.85 -8.95 24.21
C ASP A 3 -19.78 -7.73 24.01
N MET A 4 -19.79 -7.18 22.83
CA MET A 4 -20.58 -6.01 22.43
C MET A 4 -21.68 -6.37 21.41
N SER A 5 -22.02 -7.66 21.28
CA SER A 5 -23.01 -8.12 20.29
C SER A 5 -24.41 -7.56 20.52
N ASP A 6 -24.72 -7.12 21.75
CA ASP A 6 -26.00 -6.50 22.13
C ASP A 6 -26.04 -4.97 21.93
N GLN A 7 -24.93 -4.38 21.47
CA GLN A 7 -24.87 -2.95 21.19
C GLN A 7 -25.63 -2.61 19.90
N GLU A 8 -26.33 -1.50 19.88
CA GLU A 8 -27.18 -1.06 18.76
C GLU A 8 -26.39 -0.97 17.45
N TRP A 9 -25.16 -0.46 17.50
CA TRP A 9 -24.29 -0.33 16.32
C TRP A 9 -23.81 -1.67 15.74
N ALA A 10 -23.82 -2.76 16.52
CA ALA A 10 -23.27 -4.05 16.09
C ALA A 10 -24.01 -4.65 14.88
N SER A 11 -25.28 -4.24 14.67
CA SER A 11 -26.10 -4.63 13.52
C SER A 11 -25.99 -3.66 12.33
N ASP A 12 -25.34 -2.51 12.51
CA ASP A 12 -25.27 -1.44 11.47
C ASP A 12 -24.04 -1.59 10.56
N THR A 13 -23.15 -2.52 10.87
CA THR A 13 -21.91 -2.74 10.14
C THR A 13 -21.50 -4.20 10.12
N ASP A 14 -20.96 -4.64 9.02
CA ASP A 14 -20.30 -5.95 8.85
C ASP A 14 -18.78 -5.88 9.12
N ALA A 15 -18.26 -4.69 9.47
CA ALA A 15 -16.85 -4.46 9.75
C ALA A 15 -16.45 -4.73 11.22
N ALA A 16 -17.42 -5.04 12.07
CA ALA A 16 -17.13 -5.41 13.46
C ALA A 16 -16.26 -6.67 13.53
N TYR A 17 -15.30 -6.70 14.45
CA TYR A 17 -14.53 -7.91 14.70
C TYR A 17 -15.33 -8.87 15.59
N VAL A 18 -15.66 -10.03 15.02
CA VAL A 18 -16.45 -11.07 15.70
C VAL A 18 -15.56 -12.28 15.94
N ASP A 19 -15.47 -12.70 17.22
CA ASP A 19 -14.83 -13.94 17.62
C ASP A 19 -15.90 -15.01 17.87
N GLU A 20 -15.70 -16.21 17.32
CA GLU A 20 -16.70 -17.32 17.43
C GLU A 20 -17.04 -17.69 18.88
N SER A 21 -16.10 -17.52 19.81
CA SER A 21 -16.25 -17.91 21.22
C SER A 21 -16.62 -16.76 22.14
N GLN A 22 -16.39 -15.51 21.73
CA GLN A 22 -16.49 -14.33 22.60
C GLN A 22 -17.51 -13.29 22.07
N GLY A 23 -18.06 -13.49 20.88
CA GLY A 23 -18.99 -12.55 20.26
C GLY A 23 -18.29 -11.36 19.62
N THR A 24 -18.97 -10.23 19.52
CA THR A 24 -18.45 -8.99 18.94
C THR A 24 -17.51 -8.29 19.91
N ILE A 25 -16.22 -8.34 19.66
CA ILE A 25 -15.17 -7.84 20.57
C ILE A 25 -14.37 -6.67 20.01
N GLY A 26 -14.66 -6.23 18.78
CA GLY A 26 -14.00 -5.09 18.16
C GLY A 26 -14.98 -4.12 17.50
N PHE A 27 -14.95 -2.85 17.95
CA PHE A 27 -15.70 -1.76 17.33
C PHE A 27 -14.93 -1.25 16.09
N PRO A 28 -15.57 -1.13 14.92
CA PRO A 28 -14.91 -0.61 13.73
C PRO A 28 -14.77 0.91 13.83
N TYR A 29 -13.57 1.35 14.20
CA TYR A 29 -13.28 2.77 14.39
C TYR A 29 -12.97 3.50 13.07
N THR A 30 -12.19 2.87 12.20
CA THR A 30 -11.78 3.44 10.92
C THR A 30 -11.51 2.35 9.90
N THR A 31 -11.51 2.72 8.63
CA THR A 31 -11.07 1.86 7.53
C THR A 31 -9.84 2.48 6.89
N GLU A 32 -8.80 1.69 6.72
CA GLU A 32 -7.58 2.08 6.02
C GLU A 32 -7.38 1.21 4.79
N ALA A 33 -6.91 1.84 3.71
CA ALA A 33 -6.54 1.16 2.48
C ALA A 33 -5.02 1.05 2.38
N VAL A 34 -4.51 -0.06 1.88
CA VAL A 34 -3.11 -0.26 1.54
C VAL A 34 -2.99 -0.36 0.03
N GLY A 35 -1.98 0.31 -0.56
CA GLY A 35 -1.81 0.29 -2.01
C GLY A 35 -0.66 1.14 -2.50
N LEU A 36 -0.77 1.58 -3.75
CA LEU A 36 0.13 2.55 -4.36
C LEU A 36 -0.52 3.94 -4.29
N ALA A 37 -0.05 4.78 -3.37
CA ALA A 37 -0.35 6.20 -3.45
C ALA A 37 0.45 6.82 -4.59
N TYR A 38 -0.10 7.79 -5.29
CA TYR A 38 0.54 8.43 -6.44
C TYR A 38 0.54 9.95 -6.34
N ASN A 39 1.54 10.57 -6.97
CA ASN A 39 1.59 12.02 -7.15
C ASN A 39 0.91 12.38 -8.47
N LYS A 40 -0.27 12.99 -8.38
CA LYS A 40 -1.09 13.31 -9.54
C LYS A 40 -0.38 14.24 -10.53
N ASP A 41 0.34 15.25 -10.05
CA ASP A 41 1.05 16.19 -10.91
C ASP A 41 2.14 15.51 -11.74
N ILE A 42 2.79 14.50 -11.17
CA ILE A 42 3.82 13.71 -11.87
C ILE A 42 3.16 12.83 -12.93
N LEU A 43 2.07 12.17 -12.61
CA LEU A 43 1.32 11.34 -13.57
C LEU A 43 0.79 12.19 -14.73
N ASP A 44 0.21 13.35 -14.45
CA ASP A 44 -0.28 14.29 -15.48
C ASP A 44 0.85 14.73 -16.43
N LYS A 45 2.01 15.10 -15.89
CA LYS A 45 3.20 15.44 -16.70
C LYS A 45 3.73 14.27 -17.52
N ALA A 46 3.62 13.06 -16.98
CA ALA A 46 3.99 11.84 -17.70
C ALA A 46 2.97 11.44 -18.77
N GLY A 47 1.75 11.99 -18.70
CA GLY A 47 0.64 11.66 -19.59
C GLY A 47 -0.08 10.37 -19.21
N ILE A 48 -0.13 10.05 -17.90
CA ILE A 48 -0.74 8.84 -17.35
C ILE A 48 -2.04 9.21 -16.64
N ASP A 49 -3.13 8.56 -17.04
CA ASP A 49 -4.41 8.63 -16.33
C ASP A 49 -4.43 7.54 -15.24
N PRO A 50 -4.47 7.91 -13.93
CA PRO A 50 -4.48 6.93 -12.86
C PRO A 50 -5.68 5.97 -12.90
N SER A 51 -6.80 6.36 -13.50
CA SER A 51 -7.96 5.49 -13.64
C SER A 51 -7.72 4.27 -14.55
N THR A 52 -6.66 4.29 -15.34
CA THR A 52 -6.26 3.18 -16.22
C THR A 52 -5.36 2.15 -15.54
N LEU A 53 -4.87 2.44 -14.33
CA LEU A 53 -3.94 1.57 -13.58
C LEU A 53 -4.69 0.42 -12.87
N THR A 54 -5.39 -0.40 -13.64
CA THR A 54 -6.32 -1.41 -13.13
C THR A 54 -5.74 -2.82 -13.03
N GLY A 55 -4.44 -2.99 -13.30
CA GLY A 55 -3.81 -4.31 -13.25
C GLY A 55 -2.29 -4.25 -13.42
N PRO A 56 -1.59 -5.37 -13.26
CA PRO A 56 -0.13 -5.43 -13.23
C PRO A 56 0.52 -4.93 -14.52
N ASP A 57 -0.04 -5.23 -15.68
CA ASP A 57 0.52 -4.79 -16.97
C ASP A 57 0.42 -3.27 -17.12
N ALA A 58 -0.72 -2.68 -16.74
CA ALA A 58 -0.91 -1.22 -16.79
C ALA A 58 0.03 -0.49 -15.81
N ILE A 59 0.25 -1.04 -14.62
CA ILE A 59 1.20 -0.51 -13.64
C ILE A 59 2.62 -0.60 -14.18
N LYS A 60 3.00 -1.72 -14.78
CA LYS A 60 4.32 -1.90 -15.41
C LYS A 60 4.56 -0.90 -16.53
N GLU A 61 3.61 -0.72 -17.45
CA GLU A 61 3.70 0.25 -18.55
C GLU A 61 3.83 1.70 -18.02
N ALA A 62 3.09 2.03 -16.96
CA ALA A 62 3.21 3.32 -16.29
C ALA A 62 4.60 3.51 -15.68
N PHE A 63 5.15 2.51 -15.00
CA PHE A 63 6.49 2.56 -14.42
C PHE A 63 7.56 2.75 -15.50
N GLU A 64 7.49 2.00 -16.61
CA GLU A 64 8.39 2.12 -17.74
C GLU A 64 8.31 3.52 -18.37
N THR A 65 7.09 4.05 -18.53
CA THR A 65 6.85 5.40 -19.07
C THR A 65 7.47 6.47 -18.19
N ILE A 66 7.26 6.40 -16.87
CA ILE A 66 7.80 7.37 -15.92
C ILE A 66 9.32 7.26 -15.83
N ASP A 67 9.87 6.04 -15.78
CA ASP A 67 11.32 5.83 -15.73
C ASP A 67 12.02 6.42 -16.97
N SER A 68 11.43 6.30 -18.15
CA SER A 68 11.94 6.91 -19.38
C SER A 68 12.00 8.44 -19.33
N LYS A 69 11.20 9.07 -18.46
CA LYS A 69 11.12 10.52 -18.26
C LYS A 69 11.68 10.97 -16.91
N LYS A 70 12.31 10.07 -16.16
CA LYS A 70 12.71 10.28 -14.78
C LYS A 70 13.52 11.56 -14.55
N ASP A 71 14.51 11.81 -15.39
CA ASP A 71 15.36 13.00 -15.34
C ASP A 71 14.58 14.28 -15.65
N GLU A 72 13.70 14.25 -16.65
CA GLU A 72 12.83 15.37 -17.03
C GLU A 72 11.85 15.73 -15.90
N LEU A 73 11.31 14.70 -15.24
CA LEU A 73 10.38 14.86 -14.13
C LEU A 73 11.08 15.20 -12.79
N GLY A 74 12.40 15.13 -12.73
CA GLY A 74 13.20 15.42 -11.54
C GLY A 74 13.09 14.36 -10.44
N LEU A 75 12.79 13.11 -10.82
CA LEU A 75 12.59 12.01 -9.90
C LEU A 75 13.90 11.32 -9.51
N THR A 76 13.95 10.83 -8.29
CA THR A 76 15.00 9.92 -7.81
C THR A 76 14.68 8.48 -8.23
N ALA A 77 13.42 8.08 -8.13
CA ALA A 77 12.92 6.78 -8.52
C ALA A 77 11.44 6.87 -8.94
N VAL A 78 10.92 5.84 -9.60
CA VAL A 78 9.50 5.77 -9.98
C VAL A 78 8.64 5.52 -8.75
N VAL A 79 9.06 4.60 -7.88
CA VAL A 79 8.31 4.22 -6.68
C VAL A 79 9.20 4.29 -5.44
N GLY A 80 8.67 4.82 -4.37
CA GLY A 80 9.25 4.72 -3.04
C GLY A 80 8.82 3.42 -2.37
N TYR A 81 9.44 2.29 -2.74
CA TYR A 81 9.25 1.01 -2.07
C TYR A 81 10.43 0.74 -1.14
N ALA A 82 10.16 0.53 0.12
CA ALA A 82 11.18 0.26 1.12
C ALA A 82 11.11 -1.20 1.56
N ALA A 83 12.22 -1.93 1.41
CA ALA A 83 12.34 -3.35 1.77
C ALA A 83 13.14 -3.56 3.06
N GLU A 84 13.35 -2.52 3.85
CA GLU A 84 14.11 -2.57 5.11
C GLU A 84 13.40 -3.48 6.13
N PRO A 85 14.05 -4.57 6.60
CA PRO A 85 13.35 -5.63 7.32
C PRO A 85 13.17 -5.38 8.82
N VAL A 86 13.81 -4.36 9.39
CA VAL A 86 13.80 -4.13 10.85
C VAL A 86 12.71 -3.15 11.23
N ASN A 87 12.63 -2.00 10.57
CA ASN A 87 11.73 -0.92 10.92
C ASN A 87 10.47 -0.85 10.01
N LEU A 88 10.56 -1.40 8.79
CA LEU A 88 9.49 -1.34 7.79
C LEU A 88 8.89 -2.72 7.45
N TYR A 89 9.21 -3.76 8.24
CA TYR A 89 8.70 -5.12 8.02
C TYR A 89 7.15 -5.18 7.99
N TRP A 90 6.48 -4.33 8.74
CA TRP A 90 5.03 -4.22 8.75
C TRP A 90 4.47 -3.76 7.40
N SER A 91 5.13 -2.82 6.74
CA SER A 91 4.73 -2.31 5.43
C SER A 91 5.06 -3.31 4.31
N THR A 92 6.31 -3.79 4.26
CA THR A 92 6.79 -4.68 3.21
C THR A 92 6.34 -6.13 3.39
N GLY A 93 6.26 -6.61 4.62
CA GLY A 93 5.77 -7.95 4.94
C GLY A 93 4.25 -8.01 5.00
N ASN A 94 3.68 -7.49 6.07
CA ASN A 94 2.26 -7.70 6.34
C ASN A 94 1.34 -7.02 5.32
N HIS A 95 1.53 -5.73 5.07
CA HIS A 95 0.61 -4.98 4.21
C HIS A 95 0.80 -5.32 2.74
N LEU A 96 2.04 -5.48 2.28
CA LEU A 96 2.26 -5.85 0.89
C LEU A 96 1.81 -7.28 0.61
N PHE A 97 2.05 -8.21 1.56
CA PHE A 97 1.63 -9.60 1.42
C PHE A 97 0.09 -9.77 1.44
N ALA A 98 -0.65 -8.81 1.98
CA ALA A 98 -2.11 -8.78 1.86
C ALA A 98 -2.57 -8.84 0.40
N ASN A 99 -1.79 -8.30 -0.56
CA ASN A 99 -2.12 -8.44 -1.98
C ASN A 99 -2.15 -9.90 -2.45
N TYR A 100 -1.30 -10.78 -1.90
CA TYR A 100 -1.40 -12.21 -2.17
C TYR A 100 -2.69 -12.79 -1.57
N ILE A 101 -3.08 -12.34 -0.38
CA ILE A 101 -4.20 -12.91 0.37
C ILE A 101 -5.54 -12.51 -0.24
N ASP A 102 -5.75 -11.23 -0.57
CA ASP A 102 -7.08 -10.68 -0.83
C ASP A 102 -7.23 -9.87 -2.12
N ALA A 103 -6.15 -9.53 -2.83
CA ALA A 103 -6.28 -8.69 -4.02
C ALA A 103 -7.20 -9.32 -5.08
N GLY A 104 -8.22 -8.56 -5.48
CA GLY A 104 -9.20 -8.98 -6.48
C GLY A 104 -10.28 -9.95 -5.98
N LEU A 105 -10.32 -10.24 -4.66
CA LEU A 105 -11.36 -11.06 -4.04
C LEU A 105 -12.48 -10.20 -3.46
N ASP A 106 -13.65 -10.82 -3.34
CA ASP A 106 -14.74 -10.26 -2.54
C ASP A 106 -14.36 -10.28 -1.05
N ARG A 107 -14.93 -9.36 -0.27
CA ARG A 107 -14.59 -9.16 1.14
C ARG A 107 -14.64 -10.42 2.00
N ASP A 108 -15.61 -11.29 1.74
CA ASP A 108 -15.84 -12.50 2.53
C ASP A 108 -15.14 -13.75 1.94
N ASP A 109 -14.34 -13.58 0.90
CA ASP A 109 -13.59 -14.66 0.29
C ASP A 109 -12.28 -14.93 1.07
N THR A 110 -12.25 -16.05 1.79
CA THR A 110 -11.13 -16.47 2.62
C THR A 110 -10.21 -17.52 1.94
N THR A 111 -10.38 -17.76 0.64
CA THR A 111 -9.74 -18.86 -0.08
C THR A 111 -8.25 -18.97 0.23
N TYR A 112 -7.49 -17.91 0.08
CA TYR A 112 -6.02 -17.99 0.22
C TYR A 112 -5.55 -17.92 1.66
N ILE A 113 -6.28 -17.25 2.55
CA ILE A 113 -5.96 -17.29 3.99
C ILE A 113 -6.23 -18.68 4.56
N ASP A 114 -7.29 -19.36 4.10
CA ASP A 114 -7.62 -20.73 4.51
C ASP A 114 -6.57 -21.73 4.02
N MET A 115 -6.05 -21.58 2.80
CA MET A 115 -4.93 -22.37 2.30
C MET A 115 -3.68 -22.21 3.16
N LEU A 116 -3.34 -20.99 3.57
CA LEU A 116 -2.22 -20.74 4.49
C LEU A 116 -2.44 -21.38 5.86
N ASN A 117 -3.65 -21.31 6.40
CA ASN A 117 -4.01 -21.92 7.66
C ASN A 117 -4.04 -23.46 7.59
N ASP A 118 -4.31 -24.05 6.41
CA ASP A 118 -4.26 -25.49 6.16
C ASP A 118 -2.83 -25.95 5.84
N GLY A 119 -1.92 -25.79 6.78
CA GLY A 119 -0.55 -26.27 6.72
C GLY A 119 0.40 -25.47 5.84
N GLY A 120 0.09 -24.20 5.60
CA GLY A 120 0.95 -23.28 4.82
C GLY A 120 0.90 -23.53 3.32
N LYS A 121 -0.21 -24.02 2.80
CA LYS A 121 -0.41 -24.19 1.37
C LYS A 121 -0.51 -22.84 0.67
N VAL A 122 0.00 -22.76 -0.55
CA VAL A 122 -0.06 -21.58 -1.40
C VAL A 122 -0.58 -21.94 -2.78
N ASP A 123 -1.26 -21.00 -3.41
CA ASP A 123 -1.52 -21.05 -4.85
C ASP A 123 -0.26 -20.56 -5.57
N GLU A 124 0.37 -21.42 -6.37
CA GLU A 124 1.67 -21.16 -6.99
C GLU A 124 1.58 -20.05 -8.06
N ASP A 125 0.51 -20.01 -8.84
CA ASP A 125 0.34 -19.01 -9.89
C ASP A 125 0.16 -17.63 -9.26
N ARG A 126 -0.72 -17.52 -8.27
CA ARG A 126 -0.95 -16.27 -7.54
C ARG A 126 0.29 -15.79 -6.77
N LEU A 127 1.04 -16.71 -6.16
CA LEU A 127 2.29 -16.36 -5.49
C LEU A 127 3.35 -15.87 -6.49
N THR A 128 3.37 -16.45 -7.69
CA THR A 128 4.24 -16.00 -8.78
C THR A 128 3.86 -14.59 -9.25
N ASP A 129 2.58 -14.29 -9.39
CA ASP A 129 2.10 -12.94 -9.74
C ASP A 129 2.48 -11.92 -8.67
N PHE A 130 2.29 -12.29 -7.40
CA PHE A 130 2.75 -11.46 -6.28
C PHE A 130 4.27 -11.23 -6.29
N ALA A 131 5.06 -12.28 -6.53
CA ALA A 131 6.53 -12.17 -6.63
C ALA A 131 6.95 -11.29 -7.81
N ASN A 132 6.26 -11.37 -8.95
CA ASN A 132 6.49 -10.50 -10.10
C ASN A 132 6.19 -9.03 -9.75
N PHE A 133 5.12 -8.77 -9.01
CA PHE A 133 4.79 -7.41 -8.55
C PHE A 133 5.87 -6.87 -7.59
N VAL A 134 6.33 -7.67 -6.62
CA VAL A 134 7.45 -7.29 -5.74
C VAL A 134 8.73 -7.04 -6.54
N GLY A 135 9.00 -7.88 -7.56
CA GLY A 135 10.11 -7.69 -8.49
C GLY A 135 10.04 -6.36 -9.24
N LEU A 136 8.85 -5.98 -9.69
CA LEU A 136 8.61 -4.69 -10.34
C LEU A 136 8.89 -3.52 -9.39
N LEU A 137 8.39 -3.58 -8.15
CA LEU A 137 8.66 -2.56 -7.13
C LEU A 137 10.16 -2.42 -6.86
N ASN A 138 10.87 -3.54 -6.69
CA ASN A 138 12.33 -3.55 -6.48
C ASN A 138 13.08 -2.90 -7.66
N GLN A 139 12.69 -3.22 -8.89
CA GLN A 139 13.35 -2.71 -10.10
C GLN A 139 13.29 -1.20 -10.22
N TYR A 140 12.17 -0.60 -9.84
CA TYR A 140 11.89 0.83 -10.04
C TYR A 140 11.96 1.67 -8.76
N SER A 141 12.36 1.06 -7.65
CA SER A 141 12.54 1.76 -6.37
C SER A 141 13.91 2.43 -6.24
N ASP A 142 13.97 3.36 -5.27
CA ASP A 142 15.23 3.94 -4.83
C ASP A 142 16.09 2.89 -4.10
N PRO A 143 17.29 2.55 -4.60
CA PRO A 143 18.16 1.57 -3.95
C PRO A 143 18.48 1.89 -2.48
N ALA A 144 18.49 3.17 -2.10
CA ALA A 144 18.73 3.57 -0.72
C ALA A 144 17.58 3.12 0.21
N LEU A 145 16.33 3.18 -0.26
CA LEU A 145 15.18 2.70 0.52
C LEU A 145 15.16 1.18 0.66
N LEU A 146 15.62 0.45 -0.35
CA LEU A 146 15.60 -1.01 -0.33
C LEU A 146 16.46 -1.60 0.79
N VAL A 147 17.52 -0.91 1.18
CA VAL A 147 18.53 -1.43 2.12
C VAL A 147 18.41 -0.83 3.51
N SER A 148 18.17 0.47 3.61
CA SER A 148 18.27 1.21 4.88
C SER A 148 17.24 2.33 5.01
N GLY A 149 16.18 2.30 4.22
CA GLY A 149 15.14 3.33 4.25
C GLY A 149 14.37 3.33 5.58
N THR A 150 13.91 4.52 5.96
CA THR A 150 12.96 4.71 7.06
C THR A 150 11.61 5.16 6.52
N TYR A 151 10.56 5.00 7.32
CA TYR A 151 9.23 5.52 7.00
C TYR A 151 9.27 7.02 6.69
N ASP A 152 9.89 7.81 7.57
CA ASP A 152 9.96 9.26 7.40
C ASP A 152 10.68 9.66 6.11
N GLN A 153 11.78 8.99 5.78
CA GLN A 153 12.52 9.25 4.55
C GLN A 153 11.70 8.88 3.30
N GLN A 154 10.98 7.75 3.33
CA GLN A 154 10.10 7.33 2.25
C GLN A 154 9.01 8.38 1.99
N ILE A 155 8.31 8.81 3.04
CA ILE A 155 7.21 9.78 2.92
C ILE A 155 7.73 11.18 2.57
N LEU A 156 8.84 11.62 3.16
CA LEU A 156 9.43 12.92 2.84
C LEU A 156 9.84 13.00 1.36
N ASN A 157 10.47 11.97 0.83
CA ASN A 157 10.87 11.93 -0.57
C ASN A 157 9.64 11.89 -1.52
N PHE A 158 8.60 11.15 -1.15
CA PHE A 158 7.33 11.17 -1.89
C PHE A 158 6.70 12.57 -1.86
N SER A 159 6.58 13.17 -0.68
CA SER A 159 6.07 14.54 -0.50
C SER A 159 6.85 15.57 -1.31
N SER A 160 8.18 15.39 -1.39
CA SER A 160 9.08 16.27 -2.16
C SER A 160 9.03 16.03 -3.68
N GLY A 161 8.13 15.17 -4.16
CA GLY A 161 8.01 14.85 -5.58
C GLY A 161 9.23 14.09 -6.14
N LYS A 162 9.94 13.32 -5.30
CA LYS A 162 11.08 12.49 -5.72
C LYS A 162 10.66 11.10 -6.21
N TYR A 163 9.45 10.69 -5.90
CA TYR A 163 8.82 9.47 -6.36
C TYR A 163 7.45 9.78 -6.96
N ALA A 164 7.08 9.09 -8.03
CA ALA A 164 5.74 9.17 -8.59
C ALA A 164 4.73 8.37 -7.79
N PHE A 165 5.19 7.26 -7.21
CA PHE A 165 4.38 6.36 -6.39
C PHE A 165 5.07 6.06 -5.06
N VAL A 166 4.29 5.62 -4.07
CA VAL A 166 4.79 5.07 -2.81
C VAL A 166 3.91 3.91 -2.34
N THR A 167 4.53 2.84 -1.84
CA THR A 167 3.82 1.70 -1.24
C THR A 167 3.51 2.01 0.21
N GLN A 168 2.31 2.49 0.49
CA GLN A 168 1.85 2.81 1.85
C GLN A 168 0.33 2.69 1.94
N GLY A 169 -0.24 3.08 3.04
CA GLY A 169 -1.69 3.13 3.22
C GLY A 169 -2.24 4.55 3.36
N SER A 170 -3.55 4.65 3.48
CA SER A 170 -4.28 5.93 3.57
C SER A 170 -3.84 6.83 4.73
N TRP A 171 -3.17 6.30 5.76
CA TRP A 171 -2.61 7.07 6.89
C TRP A 171 -1.56 8.10 6.48
N ILE A 172 -0.87 7.92 5.34
CA ILE A 172 0.14 8.90 4.90
C ILE A 172 -0.47 10.27 4.60
N GLY A 173 -1.75 10.33 4.27
CA GLY A 173 -2.47 11.61 4.11
C GLY A 173 -2.38 12.44 5.39
N ALA A 174 -2.69 11.85 6.54
CA ALA A 174 -2.56 12.51 7.84
C ALA A 174 -1.08 12.82 8.18
N THR A 175 -0.15 11.91 7.86
CA THR A 175 1.29 12.14 8.05
C THR A 175 1.76 13.39 7.31
N MET A 176 1.31 13.57 6.06
CA MET A 176 1.76 14.68 5.20
C MET A 176 1.04 16.00 5.46
N THR A 177 -0.16 15.99 6.05
CA THR A 177 -1.03 17.18 6.19
C THR A 177 -1.36 17.53 7.64
N GLY A 178 -0.97 16.72 8.62
CA GLY A 178 -1.21 16.93 10.05
C GLY A 178 -0.54 18.17 10.62
N ASP A 179 -0.79 18.48 11.89
CA ASP A 179 -0.29 19.70 12.54
C ASP A 179 1.25 19.74 12.63
N ASP A 180 1.89 18.58 12.75
CA ASP A 180 3.36 18.43 12.85
C ASP A 180 4.01 18.14 11.48
N ALA A 181 3.33 18.42 10.37
CA ALA A 181 3.72 18.01 9.02
C ALA A 181 4.43 19.11 8.20
N ASP A 182 5.03 20.13 8.83
CA ASP A 182 5.62 21.29 8.12
C ASP A 182 6.61 20.86 7.03
N ALA A 183 7.49 19.90 7.32
CA ALA A 183 8.45 19.40 6.33
C ALA A 183 7.80 18.71 5.11
N TYR A 184 6.61 18.15 5.27
CA TYR A 184 5.87 17.53 4.19
C TYR A 184 5.01 18.54 3.42
N LYS A 185 4.43 19.53 4.11
CA LYS A 185 3.56 20.58 3.52
C LYS A 185 4.32 21.47 2.55
N GLU A 186 5.61 21.71 2.80
CA GLU A 186 6.47 22.49 1.91
C GLU A 186 6.74 21.78 0.57
N ALA A 187 6.42 20.53 0.47
CA ALA A 187 6.89 19.66 -0.60
C ALA A 187 5.97 19.56 -1.83
N GLY A 188 4.75 20.04 -1.79
CA GLY A 188 3.91 20.07 -2.98
C GLY A 188 2.49 19.54 -2.79
N ASN A 189 1.72 19.56 -3.88
CA ASN A 189 0.39 18.98 -3.94
C ASN A 189 0.46 17.52 -4.40
N PHE A 190 -0.21 16.65 -3.66
CA PHE A 190 -0.40 15.24 -4.06
C PHE A 190 -1.82 14.79 -3.68
N GLU A 191 -2.39 13.90 -4.49
CA GLU A 191 -3.68 13.26 -4.32
C GLU A 191 -3.53 11.75 -4.16
#